data_2313b4679364b334c5f112682ecd3bbc
#
_entry.id   2313b4679364b334c5f112682ecd3bbc
#
_cell.length_a   1.000
_cell.length_b   1.000
_cell.length_c   1.000
_cell.angle_alpha   90.00
_cell.angle_beta   90.00
_cell.angle_gamma   90.00
#
_symmetry.space_group_name_H-M   'P 1'
#
loop_
_entity.id
_entity.type
_entity.pdbx_description
1 polymer ?
#
loop_
_entity_poly.entity_id
_entity_poly.type
_entity_poly.pdbx_seq_one_letter_code
_entity_poly.pdbx_strand_id
1 'polypeptide(L)'
;MKTATALLRHEHEAIVLALRILAEIDRHAIAHDPIHQEDLRALVDFLAEFADTCHHGKEETLLFPQLAQANEAQSHPVVQRLLLEHEQGRHRLRRMRRALEVPFKPEAFHDAARAYTQLLLEHVDKENTVLFPMVERVMTTDQLIELSRAFEQFELQVMGPQRHEALHSLLSKLQTRYSI
;
A
#
# COMPACT_ATOMS: atom_id res chain seq x y z
N MET A 1 -11.67 12.78 -16.05
CA MET A 1 -10.51 12.00 -15.62
C MET A 1 -10.27 12.27 -14.14
N LYS A 2 -9.93 11.25 -13.34
CA LYS A 2 -9.62 11.45 -11.92
C LYS A 2 -8.28 12.17 -11.78
N THR A 3 -8.11 13.01 -10.75
CA THR A 3 -6.82 13.61 -10.40
C THR A 3 -5.88 12.57 -9.78
N ALA A 4 -4.57 12.84 -9.76
CA ALA A 4 -3.58 11.95 -9.16
C ALA A 4 -3.90 11.62 -7.69
N THR A 5 -4.26 12.63 -6.88
CA THR A 5 -4.66 12.41 -5.48
C THR A 5 -5.93 11.58 -5.34
N ALA A 6 -6.89 11.74 -6.26
CA ALA A 6 -8.10 10.91 -6.27
C ALA A 6 -7.83 9.45 -6.65
N LEU A 7 -6.83 9.18 -7.51
CA LEU A 7 -6.39 7.82 -7.82
C LEU A 7 -5.72 7.19 -6.61
N LEU A 8 -4.77 7.87 -5.96
CA LEU A 8 -4.09 7.35 -4.77
C LEU A 8 -5.08 7.09 -3.61
N ARG A 9 -6.06 7.97 -3.38
CA ARG A 9 -7.12 7.72 -2.39
C ARG A 9 -7.93 6.45 -2.71
N HIS A 10 -8.19 6.19 -3.98
CA HIS A 10 -8.89 4.97 -4.39
C HIS A 10 -8.04 3.71 -4.17
N GLU A 11 -6.73 3.80 -4.41
CA GLU A 11 -5.79 2.71 -4.10
C GLU A 11 -5.70 2.47 -2.59
N HIS A 12 -5.79 3.51 -1.76
CA HIS A 12 -5.88 3.38 -0.30
C HIS A 12 -7.07 2.51 0.16
N GLU A 13 -8.20 2.57 -0.55
CA GLU A 13 -9.36 1.70 -0.24
C GLU A 13 -8.98 0.22 -0.38
N ALA A 14 -8.27 -0.15 -1.45
CA ALA A 14 -7.80 -1.52 -1.67
C ALA A 14 -6.72 -1.93 -0.64
N ILE A 15 -5.79 -1.03 -0.32
CA ILE A 15 -4.76 -1.26 0.70
C ILE A 15 -5.40 -1.50 2.08
N VAL A 16 -6.34 -0.65 2.50
CA VAL A 16 -7.05 -0.80 3.78
C VAL A 16 -7.85 -2.09 3.82
N LEU A 17 -8.50 -2.48 2.73
CA LEU A 17 -9.17 -3.78 2.63
C LEU A 17 -8.18 -4.93 2.81
N ALA A 18 -7.03 -4.89 2.14
CA ALA A 18 -5.99 -5.91 2.28
C ALA A 18 -5.48 -6.01 3.73
N LEU A 19 -5.31 -4.88 4.42
CA LEU A 19 -4.89 -4.86 5.84
C LEU A 19 -5.96 -5.47 6.77
N ARG A 20 -7.25 -5.26 6.48
CA ARG A 20 -8.35 -5.90 7.23
C ARG A 20 -8.35 -7.42 7.04
N ILE A 21 -8.18 -7.87 5.78
CA ILE A 21 -8.09 -9.29 5.46
C ILE A 21 -6.87 -9.91 6.16
N LEU A 22 -5.72 -9.22 6.13
CA LEU A 22 -4.50 -9.67 6.80
C LEU A 22 -4.73 -9.85 8.31
N ALA A 23 -5.35 -8.88 8.97
CA ALA A 23 -5.64 -8.94 10.40
C ALA A 23 -6.59 -10.11 10.75
N GLU A 24 -7.57 -10.40 9.90
CA GLU A 24 -8.51 -11.50 10.14
C GLU A 24 -7.83 -12.88 9.97
N ILE A 25 -7.05 -13.07 8.91
CA ILE A 25 -6.33 -14.34 8.71
C ILE A 25 -5.28 -14.55 9.82
N ASP A 26 -4.59 -13.48 10.21
CA ASP A 26 -3.62 -13.51 11.30
C ASP A 26 -4.27 -13.88 12.63
N ARG A 27 -5.46 -13.39 12.93
CA ARG A 27 -6.24 -13.77 14.11
C ARG A 27 -6.53 -15.27 14.15
N HIS A 28 -6.91 -15.86 13.02
CA HIS A 28 -7.11 -17.30 12.90
C HIS A 28 -5.79 -18.06 13.08
N ALA A 29 -4.70 -17.58 12.48
CA ALA A 29 -3.39 -18.23 12.60
C ALA A 29 -2.90 -18.31 14.05
N ILE A 30 -3.08 -17.26 14.84
CA ILE A 30 -2.71 -17.22 16.27
C ILE A 30 -3.65 -18.06 17.14
N ALA A 31 -4.92 -18.15 16.78
CA ALA A 31 -5.88 -19.04 17.43
C ALA A 31 -5.66 -20.53 17.12
N HIS A 32 -4.69 -20.88 16.27
CA HIS A 32 -4.46 -22.20 15.73
C HIS A 32 -5.65 -22.78 14.96
N ASP A 33 -6.51 -21.91 14.43
CA ASP A 33 -7.58 -22.30 13.54
C ASP A 33 -7.01 -22.75 12.19
N PRO A 34 -7.70 -23.59 11.42
CA PRO A 34 -7.28 -23.94 10.07
C PRO A 34 -7.22 -22.69 9.17
N ILE A 35 -6.03 -22.42 8.63
CA ILE A 35 -5.83 -21.35 7.64
C ILE A 35 -5.18 -21.91 6.38
N HIS A 36 -5.43 -21.23 5.27
CA HIS A 36 -4.69 -21.47 4.03
C HIS A 36 -3.45 -20.57 4.00
N GLN A 37 -2.26 -21.15 4.30
CA GLN A 37 -1.02 -20.37 4.25
C GLN A 37 -0.75 -19.73 2.88
N GLU A 38 -1.32 -20.32 1.82
CA GLU A 38 -1.27 -19.75 0.46
C GLU A 38 -1.98 -18.40 0.37
N ASP A 39 -3.08 -18.20 1.13
CA ASP A 39 -3.78 -16.93 1.19
C ASP A 39 -2.92 -15.86 1.88
N LEU A 40 -2.21 -16.22 2.95
CA LEU A 40 -1.24 -15.31 3.58
C LEU A 40 -0.11 -14.93 2.62
N ARG A 41 0.45 -15.88 1.89
CA ARG A 41 1.50 -15.61 0.89
C ARG A 41 0.98 -14.68 -0.19
N ALA A 42 -0.18 -15.00 -0.77
CA ALA A 42 -0.80 -14.20 -1.82
C ALA A 42 -1.09 -12.76 -1.34
N LEU A 43 -1.54 -12.59 -0.09
CA LEU A 43 -1.83 -11.28 0.49
C LEU A 43 -0.55 -10.48 0.78
N VAL A 44 0.49 -11.11 1.30
CA VAL A 44 1.80 -10.46 1.49
C VAL A 44 2.42 -10.06 0.15
N ASP A 45 2.25 -10.87 -0.88
CA ASP A 45 2.70 -10.54 -2.24
C ASP A 45 1.85 -9.40 -2.85
N PHE A 46 0.53 -9.39 -2.62
CA PHE A 46 -0.32 -8.25 -2.97
C PHE A 46 0.19 -6.95 -2.33
N LEU A 47 0.45 -6.94 -1.03
CA LEU A 47 0.93 -5.75 -0.33
C LEU A 47 2.30 -5.29 -0.85
N ALA A 48 3.20 -6.21 -1.16
CA ALA A 48 4.50 -5.86 -1.72
C ALA A 48 4.43 -5.33 -3.16
N GLU A 49 3.52 -5.87 -3.97
CA GLU A 49 3.41 -5.50 -5.38
C GLU A 49 2.51 -4.26 -5.57
N PHE A 50 1.32 -4.29 -4.98
CA PHE A 50 0.35 -3.22 -5.13
C PHE A 50 0.67 -2.01 -4.26
N ALA A 51 0.86 -2.21 -2.94
CA ALA A 51 1.09 -1.10 -2.02
C ALA A 51 2.51 -0.55 -2.12
N ASP A 52 3.56 -1.40 -2.12
CA ASP A 52 4.93 -0.91 -2.12
C ASP A 52 5.44 -0.60 -3.54
N THR A 53 5.44 -1.58 -4.45
CA THR A 53 6.06 -1.36 -5.78
C THR A 53 5.26 -0.38 -6.64
N CYS A 54 3.93 -0.51 -6.67
CA CYS A 54 3.09 0.31 -7.53
C CYS A 54 2.69 1.63 -6.86
N HIS A 55 1.99 1.58 -5.74
CA HIS A 55 1.45 2.76 -5.06
C HIS A 55 2.56 3.67 -4.51
N HIS A 56 3.40 3.19 -3.58
CA HIS A 56 4.54 3.97 -3.09
C HIS A 56 5.53 4.32 -4.21
N GLY A 57 5.68 3.45 -5.20
CA GLY A 57 6.50 3.75 -6.38
C GLY A 57 6.03 4.99 -7.14
N LYS A 58 4.71 5.19 -7.33
CA LYS A 58 4.14 6.41 -7.92
C LYS A 58 4.45 7.64 -7.09
N GLU A 59 4.39 7.52 -5.78
CA GLU A 59 4.69 8.61 -4.85
C GLU A 59 6.16 8.98 -4.86
N GLU A 60 7.03 8.01 -4.66
CA GLU A 60 8.47 8.22 -4.57
C GLU A 60 9.09 8.75 -5.87
N THR A 61 8.61 8.26 -7.03
CA THR A 61 9.21 8.59 -8.33
C THR A 61 8.54 9.74 -9.06
N LEU A 62 7.26 10.01 -8.78
CA LEU A 62 6.47 10.99 -9.54
C LEU A 62 5.89 12.11 -8.66
N LEU A 63 5.14 11.77 -7.59
CA LEU A 63 4.46 12.77 -6.77
C LEU A 63 5.43 13.60 -5.93
N PHE A 64 6.29 12.96 -5.15
CA PHE A 64 7.19 13.66 -4.23
C PHE A 64 8.17 14.59 -4.92
N PRO A 65 8.80 14.21 -6.07
CA PRO A 65 9.63 15.13 -6.81
C PRO A 65 8.88 16.36 -7.34
N GLN A 66 7.66 16.21 -7.84
CA GLN A 66 6.86 17.33 -8.32
C GLN A 66 6.39 18.25 -7.16
N LEU A 67 6.01 17.66 -6.04
CA LEU A 67 5.64 18.40 -4.85
C LEU A 67 6.83 19.21 -4.30
N ALA A 68 8.04 18.64 -4.28
CA ALA A 68 9.25 19.33 -3.88
C ALA A 68 9.54 20.54 -4.78
N GLN A 69 9.37 20.41 -6.09
CA GLN A 69 9.55 21.51 -7.04
C GLN A 69 8.52 22.64 -6.82
N ALA A 70 7.28 22.27 -6.45
CA ALA A 70 6.22 23.25 -6.22
C ALA A 70 6.35 23.99 -4.88
N ASN A 71 6.79 23.30 -3.83
CA ASN A 71 6.91 23.89 -2.47
C ASN A 71 7.83 23.05 -1.56
N GLU A 72 9.14 23.13 -1.78
CA GLU A 72 10.13 22.34 -1.04
C GLU A 72 10.09 22.59 0.47
N ALA A 73 10.04 23.84 0.90
CA ALA A 73 10.14 24.19 2.33
C ALA A 73 9.02 23.58 3.19
N GLN A 74 7.80 23.47 2.66
CA GLN A 74 6.66 22.89 3.38
C GLN A 74 6.53 21.38 3.17
N SER A 75 6.90 20.89 1.98
CA SER A 75 6.75 19.46 1.64
C SER A 75 7.85 18.57 2.24
N HIS A 76 9.06 19.10 2.36
CA HIS A 76 10.24 18.31 2.76
C HIS A 76 10.06 17.52 4.07
N PRO A 77 9.60 18.08 5.20
CA PRO A 77 9.43 17.31 6.43
C PRO A 77 8.40 16.18 6.31
N VAL A 78 7.31 16.41 5.59
CA VAL A 78 6.24 15.41 5.37
C VAL A 78 6.76 14.29 4.49
N VAL A 79 7.35 14.62 3.35
CA VAL A 79 7.90 13.63 2.40
C VAL A 79 9.00 12.79 3.06
N GLN A 80 9.92 13.39 3.81
CA GLN A 80 10.97 12.64 4.52
C GLN A 80 10.38 11.64 5.51
N ARG A 81 9.32 12.01 6.21
CA ARG A 81 8.62 11.12 7.14
C ARG A 81 7.97 9.96 6.40
N LEU A 82 7.26 10.21 5.30
CA LEU A 82 6.61 9.17 4.50
C LEU A 82 7.63 8.20 3.88
N LEU A 83 8.73 8.70 3.32
CA LEU A 83 9.82 7.86 2.81
C LEU A 83 10.39 6.91 3.87
N LEU A 84 10.56 7.41 5.11
CA LEU A 84 10.99 6.56 6.22
C LEU A 84 9.94 5.48 6.55
N GLU A 85 8.67 5.81 6.50
CA GLU A 85 7.57 4.87 6.74
C GLU A 85 7.48 3.81 5.64
N HIS A 86 7.69 4.17 4.37
CA HIS A 86 7.83 3.21 3.26
C HIS A 86 8.95 2.20 3.52
N GLU A 87 10.13 2.68 3.93
CA GLU A 87 11.25 1.78 4.24
C GLU A 87 10.96 0.85 5.43
N GLN A 88 10.30 1.37 6.46
CA GLN A 88 9.84 0.56 7.58
C GLN A 88 8.79 -0.47 7.15
N GLY A 89 7.87 -0.11 6.22
CA GLY A 89 6.89 -1.02 5.61
C GLY A 89 7.58 -2.17 4.88
N ARG A 90 8.53 -1.85 3.99
CA ARG A 90 9.37 -2.84 3.28
C ARG A 90 10.10 -3.80 4.22
N HIS A 91 10.62 -3.28 5.33
CA HIS A 91 11.26 -4.13 6.35
C HIS A 91 10.27 -5.11 6.97
N ARG A 92 9.05 -4.69 7.32
CA ARG A 92 8.02 -5.55 7.91
C ARG A 92 7.49 -6.59 6.92
N LEU A 93 7.31 -6.22 5.64
CA LEU A 93 6.97 -7.18 4.57
C LEU A 93 8.01 -8.30 4.46
N ARG A 94 9.30 -7.95 4.48
CA ARG A 94 10.38 -8.96 4.49
C ARG A 94 10.32 -9.88 5.71
N ARG A 95 9.96 -9.36 6.88
CA ARG A 95 9.77 -10.18 8.10
C ARG A 95 8.59 -11.13 7.97
N MET A 96 7.45 -10.67 7.46
CA MET A 96 6.29 -11.55 7.19
C MET A 96 6.66 -12.67 6.22
N ARG A 97 7.34 -12.36 5.11
CA ARG A 97 7.80 -13.38 4.14
C ARG A 97 8.68 -14.43 4.78
N ARG A 98 9.66 -14.04 5.60
CA ARG A 98 10.53 -14.98 6.33
C ARG A 98 9.77 -15.85 7.32
N ALA A 99 8.73 -15.32 7.97
CA ALA A 99 7.91 -16.09 8.88
C ALA A 99 7.04 -17.14 8.16
N LEU A 100 6.71 -16.91 6.88
CA LEU A 100 5.98 -17.84 6.02
C LEU A 100 6.85 -18.94 5.39
N GLU A 101 8.17 -18.90 5.59
CA GLU A 101 9.06 -19.99 5.18
C GLU A 101 8.78 -21.25 6.01
N VAL A 102 9.19 -22.41 5.49
CA VAL A 102 8.98 -23.71 6.16
C VAL A 102 10.09 -23.96 7.20
N PRO A 103 9.74 -24.26 8.47
CA PRO A 103 8.39 -24.30 9.04
C PRO A 103 7.79 -22.93 9.28
N PHE A 104 6.47 -22.79 9.05
CA PHE A 104 5.73 -21.54 9.34
C PHE A 104 5.86 -21.15 10.81
N LYS A 105 6.06 -19.85 11.07
CA LYS A 105 6.27 -19.28 12.41
C LYS A 105 5.14 -18.27 12.70
N PRO A 106 3.99 -18.75 13.24
CA PRO A 106 2.80 -17.91 13.40
C PRO A 106 3.03 -16.69 14.29
N GLU A 107 3.74 -16.82 15.40
CA GLU A 107 3.99 -15.69 16.32
C GLU A 107 4.89 -14.61 15.65
N ALA A 108 5.92 -15.01 14.93
CA ALA A 108 6.81 -14.09 14.21
C ALA A 108 6.07 -13.40 13.06
N PHE A 109 5.14 -14.11 12.41
CA PHE A 109 4.26 -13.53 11.40
C PHE A 109 3.31 -12.51 12.02
N HIS A 110 2.63 -12.88 13.10
CA HIS A 110 1.72 -12.02 13.86
C HIS A 110 2.37 -10.68 14.25
N ASP A 111 3.55 -10.74 14.88
CA ASP A 111 4.29 -9.54 15.29
C ASP A 111 4.58 -8.62 14.09
N ALA A 112 5.00 -9.20 12.99
CA ALA A 112 5.32 -8.44 11.77
C ALA A 112 4.05 -7.88 11.09
N ALA A 113 2.99 -8.67 10.98
CA ALA A 113 1.73 -8.30 10.36
C ALA A 113 1.01 -7.20 11.15
N ARG A 114 0.94 -7.32 12.46
CA ARG A 114 0.37 -6.30 13.34
C ARG A 114 1.13 -4.97 13.24
N ALA A 115 2.47 -5.01 13.30
CA ALA A 115 3.30 -3.82 13.19
C ALA A 115 3.22 -3.17 11.80
N TYR A 116 3.04 -3.97 10.73
CA TYR A 116 2.82 -3.48 9.38
C TYR A 116 1.45 -2.82 9.25
N THR A 117 0.40 -3.50 9.69
CA THR A 117 -0.97 -2.99 9.63
C THR A 117 -1.11 -1.65 10.35
N GLN A 118 -0.58 -1.53 11.58
CA GLN A 118 -0.62 -0.27 12.32
C GLN A 118 0.12 0.84 11.56
N LEU A 119 1.34 0.56 11.09
CA LEU A 119 2.13 1.54 10.35
C LEU A 119 1.37 2.05 9.11
N LEU A 120 0.82 1.15 8.29
CA LEU A 120 0.17 1.52 7.03
C LEU A 120 -1.16 2.25 7.24
N LEU A 121 -1.94 1.91 8.27
CA LEU A 121 -3.16 2.65 8.58
C LEU A 121 -2.86 4.10 9.00
N GLU A 122 -1.83 4.31 9.85
CA GLU A 122 -1.39 5.64 10.25
C GLU A 122 -0.78 6.43 9.07
N HIS A 123 -0.08 5.73 8.18
CA HIS A 123 0.50 6.27 6.96
C HIS A 123 -0.56 6.76 5.99
N VAL A 124 -1.52 5.91 5.62
CA VAL A 124 -2.68 6.24 4.76
C VAL A 124 -3.49 7.41 5.31
N ASP A 125 -3.74 7.44 6.62
CA ASP A 125 -4.43 8.56 7.26
C ASP A 125 -3.64 9.88 7.10
N LYS A 126 -2.34 9.85 7.32
CA LYS A 126 -1.46 11.00 7.16
C LYS A 126 -1.44 11.53 5.73
N GLU A 127 -1.41 10.65 4.73
CA GLU A 127 -1.47 11.05 3.33
C GLU A 127 -2.82 11.65 2.98
N ASN A 128 -3.89 11.00 3.38
CA ASN A 128 -5.25 11.48 3.13
C ASN A 128 -5.54 12.83 3.78
N THR A 129 -4.99 13.09 4.99
CA THR A 129 -5.34 14.27 5.80
C THR A 129 -4.31 15.39 5.72
N VAL A 130 -3.05 15.09 5.38
CA VAL A 130 -1.96 16.08 5.35
C VAL A 130 -1.36 16.22 3.96
N LEU A 131 -0.85 15.11 3.38
CA LEU A 131 -0.12 15.16 2.11
C LEU A 131 -1.02 15.59 0.95
N PHE A 132 -2.14 14.89 0.73
CA PHE A 132 -2.98 15.16 -0.43
C PHE A 132 -3.63 16.55 -0.39
N PRO A 133 -4.14 17.05 0.76
CA PRO A 133 -4.55 18.46 0.84
C PRO A 133 -3.42 19.46 0.58
N MET A 134 -2.17 19.15 0.94
CA MET A 134 -1.00 19.97 0.60
C MET A 134 -0.77 19.98 -0.92
N VAL A 135 -0.77 18.80 -1.56
CA VAL A 135 -0.62 18.65 -3.02
C VAL A 135 -1.70 19.45 -3.76
N GLU A 136 -2.98 19.28 -3.37
CA GLU A 136 -4.14 19.94 -3.97
C GLU A 136 -4.12 21.48 -3.81
N ARG A 137 -3.38 22.00 -2.84
CA ARG A 137 -3.21 23.44 -2.63
C ARG A 137 -2.13 24.06 -3.52
N VAL A 138 -1.07 23.31 -3.82
CA VAL A 138 0.11 23.84 -4.54
C VAL A 138 0.14 23.46 -6.01
N MET A 139 -0.59 22.44 -6.42
CA MET A 139 -0.68 21.98 -7.81
C MET A 139 -2.04 22.33 -8.41
N THR A 140 -2.04 22.77 -9.67
CA THR A 140 -3.28 23.02 -10.42
C THR A 140 -3.98 21.72 -10.79
N THR A 141 -5.28 21.79 -11.09
CA THR A 141 -6.05 20.63 -11.56
C THR A 141 -5.44 20.00 -12.83
N ASP A 142 -4.94 20.81 -13.76
CA ASP A 142 -4.31 20.30 -14.99
C ASP A 142 -3.02 19.54 -14.68
N GLN A 143 -2.18 20.04 -13.78
CA GLN A 143 -0.98 19.34 -13.31
C GLN A 143 -1.33 17.99 -12.64
N LEU A 144 -2.38 17.97 -11.82
CA LEU A 144 -2.84 16.72 -11.17
C LEU A 144 -3.43 15.73 -12.17
N ILE A 145 -4.06 16.19 -13.26
CA ILE A 145 -4.52 15.34 -14.35
C ILE A 145 -3.35 14.80 -15.19
N GLU A 146 -2.34 15.61 -15.44
CA GLU A 146 -1.13 15.19 -16.13
C GLU A 146 -0.37 14.13 -15.31
N LEU A 147 -0.22 14.37 -14.02
CA LEU A 147 0.38 13.42 -13.08
C LEU A 147 -0.41 12.10 -13.04
N SER A 148 -1.75 12.14 -13.11
CA SER A 148 -2.54 10.90 -13.15
C SER A 148 -2.26 10.06 -14.40
N ARG A 149 -2.01 10.68 -15.55
CA ARG A 149 -1.58 9.97 -16.77
C ARG A 149 -0.20 9.33 -16.61
N ALA A 150 0.72 10.04 -15.93
CA ALA A 150 2.03 9.48 -15.61
C ALA A 150 1.92 8.28 -14.66
N PHE A 151 0.99 8.31 -13.71
CA PHE A 151 0.68 7.16 -12.83
C PHE A 151 0.18 5.95 -13.60
N GLU A 152 -0.73 6.14 -14.55
CA GLU A 152 -1.23 5.04 -15.41
C GLU A 152 -0.09 4.41 -16.21
N GLN A 153 0.80 5.22 -16.77
CA GLN A 153 1.98 4.71 -17.49
C GLN A 153 2.96 3.97 -16.58
N PHE A 154 3.23 4.50 -15.38
CA PHE A 154 4.07 3.84 -14.40
C PHE A 154 3.49 2.47 -13.99
N GLU A 155 2.19 2.41 -13.70
CA GLU A 155 1.49 1.17 -13.37
C GLU A 155 1.63 0.11 -14.48
N LEU A 156 1.42 0.51 -15.75
CA LEU A 156 1.61 -0.39 -16.89
C LEU A 156 3.06 -0.90 -17.02
N GLN A 157 4.05 -0.10 -16.65
CA GLN A 157 5.46 -0.49 -16.69
C GLN A 157 5.83 -1.46 -15.57
N VAL A 158 5.35 -1.24 -14.33
CA VAL A 158 5.77 -2.04 -13.16
C VAL A 158 4.92 -3.29 -12.96
N MET A 159 3.65 -3.27 -13.37
CA MET A 159 2.71 -4.37 -13.13
C MET A 159 2.22 -5.03 -14.43
N GLY A 160 2.14 -4.25 -15.51
CA GLY A 160 1.53 -4.70 -16.77
C GLY A 160 -0.02 -4.66 -16.73
N PRO A 161 -0.67 -4.79 -17.92
CA PRO A 161 -2.09 -4.45 -18.10
C PRO A 161 -3.07 -5.40 -17.39
N GLN A 162 -2.68 -6.64 -17.09
CA GLN A 162 -3.58 -7.66 -16.51
C GLN A 162 -3.38 -7.85 -15.01
N ARG A 163 -2.24 -7.38 -14.47
CA ARG A 163 -1.88 -7.66 -13.08
C ARG A 163 -2.74 -6.90 -12.10
N HIS A 164 -3.06 -5.65 -12.40
CA HIS A 164 -3.93 -4.81 -11.58
C HIS A 164 -5.30 -5.48 -11.35
N GLU A 165 -5.98 -5.93 -12.42
CA GLU A 165 -7.25 -6.66 -12.30
C GLU A 165 -7.12 -7.98 -11.52
N ALA A 166 -6.03 -8.72 -11.74
CA ALA A 166 -5.77 -9.97 -11.01
C ALA A 166 -5.63 -9.73 -9.50
N LEU A 167 -4.99 -8.63 -9.09
CA LEU A 167 -4.84 -8.26 -7.69
C LEU A 167 -6.17 -7.85 -7.05
N HIS A 168 -7.01 -7.09 -7.75
CA HIS A 168 -8.37 -6.80 -7.28
C HIS A 168 -9.24 -8.05 -7.15
N SER A 169 -9.14 -8.96 -8.11
CA SER A 169 -9.83 -10.26 -8.05
C SER A 169 -9.38 -11.10 -6.87
N LEU A 170 -8.09 -11.09 -6.54
CA LEU A 170 -7.54 -11.74 -5.35
C LEU A 170 -8.19 -11.20 -4.08
N LEU A 171 -8.21 -9.87 -3.89
CA LEU A 171 -8.83 -9.25 -2.71
C LEU A 171 -10.31 -9.62 -2.58
N SER A 172 -11.07 -9.58 -3.67
CA SER A 172 -12.50 -9.94 -3.66
C SER A 172 -12.72 -11.40 -3.24
N LYS A 173 -11.87 -12.32 -3.70
CA LYS A 173 -11.92 -13.74 -3.30
C LYS A 173 -11.58 -13.92 -1.82
N LEU A 174 -10.56 -13.25 -1.34
CA LEU A 174 -10.17 -13.34 0.07
C LEU A 174 -11.21 -12.69 0.98
N GLN A 175 -11.75 -11.54 0.60
CA GLN A 175 -12.84 -10.87 1.31
C GLN A 175 -14.04 -11.81 1.50
N THR A 176 -14.46 -12.49 0.44
CA THR A 176 -15.57 -13.46 0.48
C THR A 176 -15.21 -14.66 1.36
N ARG A 177 -13.99 -15.22 1.22
CA ARG A 177 -13.55 -16.40 1.99
C ARG A 177 -13.51 -16.15 3.48
N TYR A 178 -13.07 -14.97 3.91
CA TYR A 178 -12.91 -14.60 5.31
C TYR A 178 -14.06 -13.74 5.86
N SER A 179 -15.14 -13.54 5.08
CA SER A 179 -16.39 -12.86 5.49
C SER A 179 -16.17 -11.43 6.04
N ILE A 180 -15.33 -10.65 5.36
CA ILE A 180 -14.95 -9.26 5.74
C ILE A 180 -15.78 -8.21 5.00
#